data_ad1fdbf7e847bf014a58868175bdbd58
#
_entry.id   ad1fdbf7e847bf014a58868175bdbd58
#
_cell.length_a   1.000
_cell.length_b   1.000
_cell.length_c   1.000
_cell.angle_alpha   90.00
_cell.angle_beta   90.00
_cell.angle_gamma   90.00
#
_symmetry.space_group_name_H-M   'P 1'
#
loop_
_entity.id
_entity.type
_entity.pdbx_description
1 polymer ?
#
loop_
_entity_poly.entity_id
_entity_poly.type
_entity_poly.pdbx_seq_one_letter_code
_entity_poly.pdbx_strand_id
1 'polypeptide(L)'
;MENTPHLYDTLVHVLSQHATWLDQRHLKTLAWMMVGLIQSGWINLTAWAPYVVSRAQYAQSTVRRFRRWLNNDKLDVLALYGPLMTQALAEWGEQALYVALDTSMLWDTYCLIRLSVIYRGRAVPLVWCVLQHGSAQVAFGAYRDLLERAALLLPRSCKVVFLADRGFADTELMAHLQRLGWHWRIRIKSSFWLYRPGRRRCKVERLAVARGHASFWHRVCITEKRYGPVYLAVARAWQGQDVWYVLSDEPTESKTFEEYGLRFDIEENFLDDKSNGFQLESSLIRSAQALTRLCLVLAMTTLYLVAQGTEVVKQGKRRWVDPHWFRGQSYMKIGWNWVKLALSKGLDLITNVHLSNACDPEPAMASKRQYQHDRQTRFAFEFHDAA
;
A
#
# COMPACT_ATOMS: atom_id res chain seq x y z
N MET A 1 -17.02 -25.94 -15.31
CA MET A 1 -16.38 -25.66 -14.02
C MET A 1 -15.03 -25.05 -14.31
N GLU A 2 -14.78 -23.85 -13.82
CA GLU A 2 -13.49 -23.22 -13.95
C GLU A 2 -12.41 -24.08 -13.30
N ASN A 3 -11.21 -24.12 -13.86
CA ASN A 3 -10.12 -25.00 -13.42
C ASN A 3 -9.50 -24.51 -12.08
N THR A 4 -10.30 -24.51 -11.01
CA THR A 4 -9.90 -24.11 -9.65
C THR A 4 -8.68 -24.87 -9.13
N PRO A 5 -8.52 -26.20 -9.41
CA PRO A 5 -7.30 -26.93 -9.07
C PRO A 5 -6.03 -26.32 -9.67
N HIS A 6 -6.06 -25.86 -10.92
CA HIS A 6 -4.90 -25.24 -11.55
C HIS A 6 -4.45 -23.97 -10.81
N LEU A 7 -5.36 -23.08 -10.44
CA LEU A 7 -5.03 -21.90 -9.62
C LEU A 7 -4.50 -22.31 -8.24
N TYR A 8 -5.12 -23.29 -7.60
CA TYR A 8 -4.68 -23.78 -6.30
C TYR A 8 -3.25 -24.33 -6.35
N ASP A 9 -2.93 -25.19 -7.31
CA ASP A 9 -1.61 -25.79 -7.45
C ASP A 9 -0.54 -24.72 -7.74
N THR A 10 -0.87 -23.73 -8.59
CA THR A 10 -0.02 -22.57 -8.83
C THR A 10 0.25 -21.77 -7.55
N LEU A 11 -0.78 -21.47 -6.77
CA LEU A 11 -0.63 -20.73 -5.52
C LEU A 11 0.14 -21.53 -4.45
N VAL A 12 -0.09 -22.84 -4.35
CA VAL A 12 0.69 -23.70 -3.46
C VAL A 12 2.16 -23.67 -3.87
N HIS A 13 2.46 -23.75 -5.16
CA HIS A 13 3.83 -23.65 -5.66
C HIS A 13 4.47 -22.31 -5.29
N VAL A 14 3.82 -21.18 -5.60
CA VAL A 14 4.30 -19.82 -5.25
C VAL A 14 4.56 -19.67 -3.74
N LEU A 15 3.61 -20.09 -2.92
CA LEU A 15 3.70 -19.94 -1.46
C LEU A 15 4.76 -20.85 -0.82
N SER A 16 5.11 -21.97 -1.47
CA SER A 16 6.09 -22.93 -0.95
C SER A 16 7.53 -22.54 -1.27
N GLN A 17 7.78 -21.66 -2.24
CA GLN A 17 9.11 -21.35 -2.72
C GLN A 17 9.99 -20.61 -1.71
N HIS A 18 9.41 -19.71 -0.93
CA HIS A 18 10.18 -18.73 -0.15
C HIS A 18 9.92 -18.79 1.36
N ALA A 19 8.76 -19.26 1.80
CA ALA A 19 8.42 -19.32 3.20
C ALA A 19 8.59 -20.74 3.78
N THR A 20 9.17 -20.85 4.96
CA THR A 20 9.23 -22.11 5.69
C THR A 20 7.93 -22.39 6.41
N TRP A 21 7.16 -23.33 5.89
CA TRP A 21 5.92 -23.76 6.49
C TRP A 21 6.13 -24.89 7.50
N LEU A 22 5.92 -24.60 8.76
CA LEU A 22 5.99 -25.62 9.83
C LEU A 22 4.94 -26.73 9.63
N ASP A 23 3.81 -26.40 9.02
CA ASP A 23 2.74 -27.34 8.71
C ASP A 23 2.14 -27.03 7.32
N GLN A 24 2.31 -27.95 6.39
CA GLN A 24 1.78 -27.87 5.03
C GLN A 24 0.25 -27.70 4.98
N ARG A 25 -0.47 -28.12 6.03
CA ARG A 25 -1.93 -27.89 6.12
C ARG A 25 -2.27 -26.40 6.19
N HIS A 26 -1.39 -25.57 6.79
CA HIS A 26 -1.60 -24.14 6.87
C HIS A 26 -1.38 -23.48 5.52
N LEU A 27 -0.34 -23.83 4.80
CA LEU A 27 -0.10 -23.40 3.42
C LEU A 27 -1.28 -23.75 2.50
N LYS A 28 -1.70 -25.02 2.50
CA LYS A 28 -2.84 -25.48 1.70
C LYS A 28 -4.14 -24.75 2.04
N THR A 29 -4.35 -24.43 3.32
CA THR A 29 -5.54 -23.67 3.74
C THR A 29 -5.49 -22.24 3.26
N LEU A 30 -4.33 -21.58 3.33
CA LEU A 30 -4.12 -20.23 2.81
C LEU A 30 -4.33 -20.19 1.29
N ALA A 31 -3.74 -21.13 0.55
CA ALA A 31 -3.94 -21.22 -0.90
C ALA A 31 -5.43 -21.33 -1.27
N TRP A 32 -6.20 -22.15 -0.55
CA TRP A 32 -7.66 -22.23 -0.77
C TRP A 32 -8.41 -20.95 -0.40
N MET A 33 -7.99 -20.22 0.63
CA MET A 33 -8.58 -18.91 0.94
C MET A 33 -8.30 -17.90 -0.18
N MET A 34 -7.08 -17.90 -0.73
CA MET A 34 -6.74 -17.05 -1.88
C MET A 34 -7.55 -17.42 -3.13
N VAL A 35 -7.68 -18.71 -3.43
CA VAL A 35 -8.56 -19.20 -4.53
C VAL A 35 -9.99 -18.71 -4.31
N GLY A 36 -10.54 -18.92 -3.12
CA GLY A 36 -11.88 -18.46 -2.77
C GLY A 36 -12.07 -16.96 -2.92
N LEU A 37 -11.07 -16.17 -2.50
CA LEU A 37 -11.08 -14.72 -2.63
C LEU A 37 -11.02 -14.26 -4.09
N ILE A 38 -10.11 -14.83 -4.89
CA ILE A 38 -9.96 -14.48 -6.32
C ILE A 38 -11.22 -14.83 -7.11
N GLN A 39 -11.81 -15.98 -6.85
CA GLN A 39 -12.97 -16.48 -7.58
C GLN A 39 -14.28 -15.79 -7.18
N SER A 40 -14.52 -15.61 -5.87
CA SER A 40 -15.73 -14.96 -5.39
C SER A 40 -15.68 -13.43 -5.54
N GLY A 41 -14.50 -12.85 -5.45
CA GLY A 41 -14.32 -11.39 -5.37
C GLY A 41 -14.71 -10.78 -4.02
N TRP A 42 -15.02 -11.60 -3.01
CA TRP A 42 -15.56 -11.14 -1.73
C TRP A 42 -14.80 -11.73 -0.55
N ILE A 43 -14.53 -10.92 0.46
CA ILE A 43 -14.03 -11.42 1.74
C ILE A 43 -15.21 -11.93 2.57
N ASN A 44 -15.65 -13.11 2.24
CA ASN A 44 -16.64 -13.82 3.02
C ASN A 44 -16.30 -15.32 3.01
N LEU A 45 -16.02 -15.86 4.18
CA LEU A 45 -15.58 -17.26 4.31
C LEU A 45 -16.62 -18.26 3.78
N THR A 46 -17.89 -17.91 3.84
CA THR A 46 -18.97 -18.75 3.29
C THR A 46 -18.98 -18.70 1.76
N ALA A 47 -18.74 -17.52 1.17
CA ALA A 47 -18.65 -17.35 -0.27
C ALA A 47 -17.43 -18.07 -0.87
N TRP A 48 -16.40 -18.35 -0.09
CA TRP A 48 -15.21 -19.09 -0.54
C TRP A 48 -15.43 -20.60 -0.61
N ALA A 49 -16.35 -21.14 0.22
CA ALA A 49 -16.52 -22.58 0.36
C ALA A 49 -16.85 -23.32 -0.96
N PRO A 50 -17.65 -22.78 -1.90
CA PRO A 50 -17.97 -23.46 -3.17
C PRO A 50 -16.75 -23.67 -4.09
N TYR A 51 -15.70 -22.87 -3.95
CA TYR A 51 -14.50 -22.93 -4.78
C TYR A 51 -13.42 -23.87 -4.24
N VAL A 52 -13.66 -24.47 -3.07
CA VAL A 52 -12.68 -25.32 -2.39
C VAL A 52 -12.91 -26.79 -2.69
N VAL A 53 -12.00 -27.42 -3.40
CA VAL A 53 -12.01 -28.87 -3.56
C VAL A 53 -11.55 -29.51 -2.26
N SER A 54 -12.43 -30.24 -1.61
CA SER A 54 -12.20 -30.82 -0.28
C SER A 54 -12.90 -32.18 -0.16
N ARG A 55 -12.34 -33.06 0.69
CA ARG A 55 -13.02 -34.30 1.07
C ARG A 55 -14.19 -34.06 2.04
N ALA A 56 -14.34 -32.84 2.56
CA ALA A 56 -15.45 -32.50 3.44
C ALA A 56 -16.77 -32.46 2.67
N GLN A 57 -17.75 -33.19 3.11
CA GLN A 57 -19.11 -33.22 2.51
C GLN A 57 -19.88 -31.91 2.70
N TYR A 58 -19.63 -31.22 3.83
CA TYR A 58 -20.37 -30.01 4.20
C TYR A 58 -19.53 -28.74 4.07
N ALA A 59 -20.08 -27.72 3.41
CA ALA A 59 -19.48 -26.38 3.30
C ALA A 59 -19.10 -25.79 4.66
N GLN A 60 -19.89 -26.05 5.71
CA GLN A 60 -19.62 -25.63 7.08
C GLN A 60 -18.26 -26.13 7.59
N SER A 61 -17.82 -27.33 7.20
CA SER A 61 -16.51 -27.87 7.60
C SER A 61 -15.36 -27.04 7.01
N THR A 62 -15.51 -26.59 5.76
CA THR A 62 -14.55 -25.68 5.11
C THR A 62 -14.50 -24.33 5.81
N VAL A 63 -15.66 -23.73 6.10
CA VAL A 63 -15.74 -22.45 6.82
C VAL A 63 -15.13 -22.55 8.22
N ARG A 64 -15.37 -23.65 8.96
CA ARG A 64 -14.76 -23.92 10.28
C ARG A 64 -13.24 -24.06 10.18
N ARG A 65 -12.72 -24.68 9.10
CA ARG A 65 -11.28 -24.78 8.85
C ARG A 65 -10.67 -23.39 8.66
N PHE A 66 -11.29 -22.52 7.85
CA PHE A 66 -10.85 -21.15 7.64
C PHE A 66 -10.87 -20.33 8.95
N ARG A 67 -11.95 -20.40 9.72
CA ARG A 67 -12.04 -19.73 11.02
C ARG A 67 -10.96 -20.20 11.99
N ARG A 68 -10.68 -21.51 12.07
CA ARG A 68 -9.59 -22.04 12.91
C ARG A 68 -8.23 -21.53 12.46
N TRP A 69 -8.01 -21.44 11.14
CA TRP A 69 -6.77 -20.89 10.60
C TRP A 69 -6.60 -19.42 10.98
N LEU A 70 -7.62 -18.58 10.81
CA LEU A 70 -7.58 -17.16 11.16
C LEU A 70 -7.39 -16.91 12.68
N ASN A 71 -7.83 -17.83 13.53
CA ASN A 71 -7.68 -17.72 14.98
C ASN A 71 -6.45 -18.47 15.51
N ASN A 72 -5.60 -19.03 14.65
CA ASN A 72 -4.39 -19.74 15.08
C ASN A 72 -3.28 -18.76 15.42
N ASP A 73 -2.98 -18.60 16.69
CA ASP A 73 -1.95 -17.70 17.23
C ASP A 73 -0.50 -18.10 16.89
N LYS A 74 -0.30 -19.36 16.48
CA LYS A 74 1.01 -19.87 16.02
C LYS A 74 1.38 -19.40 14.61
N LEU A 75 0.47 -18.77 13.87
CA LEU A 75 0.73 -18.23 12.55
C LEU A 75 1.31 -16.81 12.66
N ASP A 76 2.60 -16.70 12.41
CA ASP A 76 3.27 -15.42 12.30
C ASP A 76 3.11 -14.86 10.88
N VAL A 77 2.42 -13.73 10.78
CA VAL A 77 2.12 -13.06 9.51
C VAL A 77 3.40 -12.63 8.79
N LEU A 78 4.38 -12.11 9.53
CA LEU A 78 5.63 -11.63 8.94
C LEU A 78 6.52 -12.79 8.47
N ALA A 79 6.60 -13.87 9.26
CA ALA A 79 7.36 -15.06 8.88
C ALA A 79 6.80 -15.72 7.60
N LEU A 80 5.49 -15.61 7.36
CA LEU A 80 4.85 -16.17 6.16
C LEU A 80 4.90 -15.25 4.95
N TYR A 81 4.71 -13.95 5.15
CA TYR A 81 4.65 -12.96 4.07
C TYR A 81 6.01 -12.37 3.72
N GLY A 82 6.86 -12.15 4.72
CA GLY A 82 8.13 -11.47 4.56
C GLY A 82 9.04 -12.05 3.48
N PRO A 83 9.31 -13.36 3.47
CA PRO A 83 10.16 -13.98 2.44
C PRO A 83 9.65 -13.77 1.01
N LEU A 84 8.33 -13.86 0.82
CA LEU A 84 7.70 -13.62 -0.48
C LEU A 84 7.84 -12.15 -0.91
N MET A 85 7.65 -11.22 0.02
CA MET A 85 7.79 -9.79 -0.26
C MET A 85 9.24 -9.38 -0.52
N THR A 86 10.19 -9.92 0.26
CA THR A 86 11.62 -9.69 0.03
C THR A 86 12.03 -10.18 -1.36
N GLN A 87 11.56 -11.37 -1.76
CA GLN A 87 11.80 -11.88 -3.11
C GLN A 87 11.15 -11.00 -4.18
N ALA A 88 9.93 -10.55 -3.96
CA ALA A 88 9.22 -9.69 -4.90
C ALA A 88 9.94 -8.35 -5.15
N LEU A 89 10.71 -7.87 -4.18
CA LEU A 89 11.49 -6.63 -4.23
C LEU A 89 12.98 -6.84 -4.55
N ALA A 90 13.43 -8.06 -4.84
CA ALA A 90 14.87 -8.38 -4.97
C ALA A 90 15.60 -7.55 -6.06
N GLU A 91 14.89 -7.09 -7.09
CA GLU A 91 15.46 -6.30 -8.19
C GLU A 91 15.54 -4.78 -7.89
N TRP A 92 15.05 -4.32 -6.73
CA TRP A 92 15.00 -2.89 -6.38
C TRP A 92 16.30 -2.36 -5.77
N GLY A 93 17.44 -2.66 -6.31
CA GLY A 93 18.75 -2.30 -5.79
C GLY A 93 18.92 -0.80 -5.48
N GLU A 94 19.41 -0.02 -6.45
CA GLU A 94 19.80 1.39 -6.23
C GLU A 94 18.65 2.40 -6.48
N GLN A 95 17.44 1.93 -6.77
CA GLN A 95 16.32 2.79 -7.11
C GLN A 95 15.59 3.33 -5.87
N ALA A 96 14.87 4.44 -6.06
CA ALA A 96 14.00 4.97 -5.02
C ALA A 96 12.74 4.09 -4.87
N LEU A 97 12.50 3.63 -3.66
CA LEU A 97 11.32 2.87 -3.29
C LEU A 97 10.45 3.71 -2.35
N TYR A 98 9.24 4.01 -2.79
CA TYR A 98 8.29 4.78 -2.01
C TYR A 98 7.44 3.87 -1.13
N VAL A 99 7.37 4.21 0.16
CA VAL A 99 6.59 3.46 1.16
C VAL A 99 5.62 4.41 1.84
N ALA A 100 4.33 4.15 1.72
CA ALA A 100 3.29 4.96 2.37
C ALA A 100 2.77 4.29 3.64
N LEU A 101 2.57 5.11 4.68
CA LEU A 101 1.87 4.72 5.91
C LEU A 101 0.50 5.40 5.95
N ASP A 102 -0.53 4.60 6.23
CA ASP A 102 -1.86 5.14 6.50
C ASP A 102 -2.67 4.20 7.39
N THR A 103 -3.82 4.69 7.87
CA THR A 103 -4.75 3.94 8.71
C THR A 103 -6.12 3.87 8.07
N SER A 104 -6.86 2.79 8.34
CA SER A 104 -8.22 2.64 7.89
C SER A 104 -9.09 2.01 8.98
N MET A 105 -10.23 2.64 9.27
CA MET A 105 -11.18 2.12 10.25
C MET A 105 -12.03 0.99 9.67
N LEU A 106 -12.25 -0.04 10.47
CA LEU A 106 -13.19 -1.13 10.20
C LEU A 106 -14.27 -1.10 11.27
N TRP A 107 -15.52 -0.89 10.87
CA TRP A 107 -16.72 -0.81 11.74
C TRP A 107 -16.56 0.15 12.95
N ASP A 108 -15.78 1.19 12.83
CA ASP A 108 -15.48 2.15 13.91
C ASP A 108 -14.92 1.52 15.21
N THR A 109 -14.51 0.26 15.15
CA THR A 109 -14.03 -0.53 16.30
C THR A 109 -12.58 -0.95 16.14
N TYR A 110 -12.13 -1.18 14.90
CA TYR A 110 -10.79 -1.64 14.62
C TYR A 110 -10.06 -0.65 13.70
N CYS A 111 -8.82 -0.38 14.04
CA CYS A 111 -7.92 0.44 13.23
C CYS A 111 -6.91 -0.47 12.54
N LEU A 112 -6.95 -0.55 11.22
CA LEU A 112 -5.92 -1.18 10.41
C LEU A 112 -4.83 -0.15 10.14
N ILE A 113 -3.62 -0.40 10.63
CA ILE A 113 -2.42 0.37 10.35
C ILE A 113 -1.63 -0.40 9.30
N ARG A 114 -1.24 0.25 8.20
CA ARG A 114 -0.54 -0.42 7.11
C ARG A 114 0.57 0.45 6.53
N LEU A 115 1.73 -0.17 6.33
CA LEU A 115 2.74 0.32 5.40
C LEU A 115 2.62 -0.45 4.10
N SER A 116 2.71 0.27 2.99
CA SER A 116 2.63 -0.32 1.65
C SER A 116 3.72 0.24 0.76
N VAL A 117 4.24 -0.59 -0.14
CA VAL A 117 5.08 -0.14 -1.25
C VAL A 117 4.19 0.47 -2.32
N ILE A 118 4.54 1.65 -2.79
CA ILE A 118 3.86 2.27 -3.93
C ILE A 118 4.39 1.65 -5.22
N TYR A 119 3.47 1.12 -6.01
CA TYR A 119 3.81 0.40 -7.22
C TYR A 119 2.80 0.63 -8.33
N ARG A 120 3.23 1.32 -9.39
CA ARG A 120 2.48 1.51 -10.64
C ARG A 120 1.04 1.98 -10.44
N GLY A 121 0.86 3.07 -9.69
CA GLY A 121 -0.43 3.70 -9.42
C GLY A 121 -1.32 2.94 -8.43
N ARG A 122 -0.72 2.07 -7.62
CA ARG A 122 -1.36 1.36 -6.49
C ARG A 122 -0.35 1.15 -5.37
N ALA A 123 -0.87 0.73 -4.23
CA ALA A 123 -0.05 0.31 -3.11
C ALA A 123 -0.14 -1.21 -2.92
N VAL A 124 1.00 -1.84 -2.65
CA VAL A 124 1.10 -3.26 -2.30
C VAL A 124 1.43 -3.34 -0.81
N PRO A 125 0.62 -4.03 0.01
CA PRO A 125 0.87 -4.14 1.44
C PRO A 125 2.28 -4.69 1.73
N LEU A 126 3.03 -4.02 2.62
CA LEU A 126 4.36 -4.44 3.06
C LEU A 126 4.29 -5.07 4.45
N VAL A 127 3.78 -4.32 5.42
CA VAL A 127 3.51 -4.77 6.80
C VAL A 127 2.27 -4.08 7.34
N TRP A 128 1.58 -4.73 8.28
CA TRP A 128 0.36 -4.19 8.89
C TRP A 128 0.10 -4.77 10.27
N CYS A 129 -0.74 -4.11 11.02
CA CYS A 129 -1.42 -4.66 12.17
C CYS A 129 -2.85 -4.11 12.28
N VAL A 130 -3.70 -4.84 12.96
CA VAL A 130 -5.05 -4.38 13.32
C VAL A 130 -5.10 -4.20 14.83
N LEU A 131 -5.51 -3.02 15.27
CA LEU A 131 -5.72 -2.70 16.67
C LEU A 131 -7.21 -2.63 16.97
N GLN A 132 -7.62 -3.03 18.16
CA GLN A 132 -8.95 -2.72 18.68
C GLN A 132 -8.90 -1.28 19.21
N HIS A 133 -9.24 -0.33 18.35
CA HIS A 133 -9.11 1.11 18.60
C HIS A 133 -10.15 1.87 17.77
N GLY A 134 -10.93 2.72 18.42
CA GLY A 134 -12.06 3.44 17.81
C GLY A 134 -11.68 4.73 17.07
N SER A 135 -10.42 4.93 16.72
CA SER A 135 -9.95 6.12 15.99
C SER A 135 -8.87 5.77 14.97
N ALA A 136 -8.87 6.46 13.84
CA ALA A 136 -7.80 6.40 12.86
C ALA A 136 -6.51 7.11 13.33
N GLN A 137 -6.60 7.95 14.38
CA GLN A 137 -5.42 8.61 14.95
C GLN A 137 -4.74 7.68 15.95
N VAL A 138 -3.50 7.33 15.67
CA VAL A 138 -2.68 6.43 16.47
C VAL A 138 -1.37 7.11 16.86
N ALA A 139 -0.92 6.86 18.10
CA ALA A 139 0.38 7.36 18.56
C ALA A 139 1.54 6.61 17.88
N PHE A 140 2.70 7.23 17.76
CA PHE A 140 3.90 6.65 17.13
C PHE A 140 4.26 5.27 17.70
N GLY A 141 4.16 5.09 19.01
CA GLY A 141 4.44 3.79 19.66
C GLY A 141 3.59 2.62 19.15
N ALA A 142 2.41 2.88 18.59
CA ALA A 142 1.53 1.83 18.07
C ALA A 142 2.02 1.21 16.76
N TYR A 143 2.86 1.92 16.00
CA TYR A 143 3.34 1.46 14.70
C TYR A 143 4.87 1.50 14.53
N ARG A 144 5.62 1.88 15.57
CA ARG A 144 7.08 1.89 15.54
C ARG A 144 7.65 0.53 15.12
N ASP A 145 7.17 -0.54 15.72
CA ASP A 145 7.64 -1.90 15.43
C ASP A 145 7.31 -2.34 14.00
N LEU A 146 6.26 -1.78 13.38
CA LEU A 146 5.97 -2.03 11.96
C LEU A 146 7.04 -1.41 11.05
N LEU A 147 7.55 -0.22 11.37
CA LEU A 147 8.64 0.41 10.62
C LEU A 147 9.92 -0.44 10.67
N GLU A 148 10.27 -0.93 11.86
CA GLU A 148 11.42 -1.81 12.05
C GLU A 148 11.28 -3.12 11.26
N ARG A 149 10.11 -3.74 11.30
CA ARG A 149 9.80 -4.94 10.51
C ARG A 149 9.84 -4.66 9.01
N ALA A 150 9.32 -3.52 8.56
CA ALA A 150 9.40 -3.13 7.15
C ALA A 150 10.85 -2.98 6.69
N ALA A 151 11.72 -2.37 7.52
CA ALA A 151 13.13 -2.20 7.22
C ALA A 151 13.87 -3.53 6.99
N LEU A 152 13.44 -4.61 7.65
CA LEU A 152 14.00 -5.95 7.45
C LEU A 152 13.62 -6.58 6.09
N LEU A 153 12.51 -6.14 5.50
CA LEU A 153 11.99 -6.70 4.24
C LEU A 153 12.50 -5.96 3.00
N LEU A 154 12.89 -4.70 3.16
CA LEU A 154 13.31 -3.84 2.05
C LEU A 154 14.77 -4.15 1.65
N PRO A 155 15.11 -4.06 0.35
CA PRO A 155 16.49 -4.20 -0.10
C PRO A 155 17.39 -3.14 0.56
N ARG A 156 18.53 -3.56 1.08
CA ARG A 156 19.44 -2.67 1.84
C ARG A 156 20.04 -1.54 1.00
N SER A 157 20.15 -1.74 -0.30
CA SER A 157 20.74 -0.78 -1.25
C SER A 157 19.74 0.21 -1.83
N CYS A 158 18.43 0.03 -1.61
CA CYS A 158 17.45 0.95 -2.17
C CYS A 158 17.31 2.24 -1.34
N LYS A 159 17.07 3.35 -2.03
CA LYS A 159 16.71 4.62 -1.39
C LYS A 159 15.23 4.56 -0.97
N VAL A 160 14.95 4.38 0.32
CA VAL A 160 13.57 4.38 0.81
C VAL A 160 13.09 5.80 1.04
N VAL A 161 11.93 6.16 0.47
CA VAL A 161 11.25 7.44 0.69
C VAL A 161 9.89 7.15 1.35
N PHE A 162 9.78 7.51 2.62
CA PHE A 162 8.57 7.31 3.41
C PHE A 162 7.57 8.46 3.21
N LEU A 163 6.30 8.11 3.02
CA LEU A 163 5.21 9.05 2.77
C LEU A 163 4.14 8.90 3.85
N ALA A 164 3.70 10.01 4.43
CA ALA A 164 2.59 10.00 5.37
C ALA A 164 1.80 11.31 5.36
N ASP A 165 0.55 11.23 5.79
CA ASP A 165 -0.32 12.39 5.90
C ASP A 165 -0.03 13.21 7.18
N ARG A 166 -0.78 14.31 7.35
CA ARG A 166 -0.64 15.23 8.49
C ARG A 166 -1.02 14.62 9.85
N GLY A 167 -1.68 13.47 9.86
CA GLY A 167 -2.01 12.74 11.08
C GLY A 167 -0.78 12.08 11.71
N PHE A 168 0.22 11.79 10.88
CA PHE A 168 1.49 11.17 11.28
C PHE A 168 2.64 12.19 11.44
N ALA A 169 2.36 13.48 11.41
CA ALA A 169 3.38 14.52 11.55
C ALA A 169 3.91 14.58 12.99
N ASP A 170 4.82 13.69 13.33
CA ASP A 170 5.45 13.53 14.64
C ASP A 170 6.97 13.58 14.53
N THR A 171 7.62 14.36 15.41
CA THR A 171 9.07 14.49 15.44
C THR A 171 9.79 13.21 15.90
N GLU A 172 9.11 12.36 16.70
CA GLU A 172 9.66 11.05 17.09
C GLU A 172 9.69 10.10 15.91
N LEU A 173 8.62 10.11 15.07
CA LEU A 173 8.60 9.38 13.81
C LEU A 173 9.73 9.85 12.89
N MET A 174 9.87 11.15 12.67
CA MET A 174 10.90 11.71 11.78
C MET A 174 12.31 11.30 12.24
N ALA A 175 12.59 11.40 13.55
CA ALA A 175 13.86 10.95 14.12
C ALA A 175 14.07 9.43 14.00
N HIS A 176 13.01 8.64 14.05
CA HIS A 176 13.09 7.20 13.86
C HIS A 176 13.40 6.84 12.41
N LEU A 177 12.75 7.50 11.44
CA LEU A 177 13.02 7.31 10.02
C LEU A 177 14.49 7.63 9.67
N GLN A 178 15.05 8.71 10.24
CA GLN A 178 16.47 9.02 10.09
C GLN A 178 17.38 7.90 10.63
N ARG A 179 17.04 7.28 11.78
CA ARG A 179 17.80 6.14 12.32
C ARG A 179 17.74 4.92 11.43
N LEU A 180 16.63 4.70 10.71
CA LEU A 180 16.49 3.64 9.72
C LEU A 180 17.21 3.97 8.39
N GLY A 181 17.75 5.18 8.23
CA GLY A 181 18.34 5.64 6.97
C GLY A 181 17.31 5.93 5.88
N TRP A 182 16.04 6.16 6.25
CA TRP A 182 14.98 6.44 5.33
C TRP A 182 14.79 7.94 5.14
N HIS A 183 14.61 8.36 3.90
CA HIS A 183 14.12 9.69 3.56
C HIS A 183 12.61 9.77 3.75
N TRP A 184 12.06 10.96 3.87
CA TRP A 184 10.62 11.09 4.09
C TRP A 184 10.03 12.38 3.51
N ARG A 185 8.72 12.31 3.17
CA ARG A 185 7.86 13.41 2.77
C ARG A 185 6.59 13.30 3.62
N ILE A 186 6.42 14.19 4.58
CA ILE A 186 5.30 14.16 5.54
C ILE A 186 4.54 15.48 5.46
N ARG A 187 3.24 15.40 5.18
CA ARG A 187 2.38 16.59 5.26
C ARG A 187 2.22 16.99 6.72
N ILE A 188 2.20 18.30 6.99
CA ILE A 188 2.02 18.84 8.34
C ILE A 188 0.77 19.70 8.44
N LYS A 189 0.33 19.95 9.68
CA LYS A 189 -0.77 20.85 9.98
C LYS A 189 -0.30 22.30 9.83
N SER A 190 -1.19 23.19 9.36
CA SER A 190 -0.95 24.63 9.23
C SER A 190 -0.60 25.32 10.55
N SER A 191 -1.00 24.70 11.67
CA SER A 191 -0.76 25.22 13.04
C SER A 191 0.65 24.97 13.57
N PHE A 192 1.54 24.26 12.84
CA PHE A 192 2.91 24.01 13.28
C PHE A 192 3.70 25.31 13.39
N TRP A 193 4.54 25.40 14.43
CA TRP A 193 5.51 26.48 14.56
C TRP A 193 6.68 26.27 13.60
N LEU A 194 7.08 27.36 12.95
CA LEU A 194 8.22 27.44 12.04
C LEU A 194 9.24 28.43 12.60
N TYR A 195 10.49 27.98 12.65
CA TYR A 195 11.64 28.79 13.03
C TYR A 195 12.58 28.89 11.83
N ARG A 196 12.94 30.10 11.46
CA ARG A 196 13.84 30.43 10.35
C ARG A 196 15.03 31.23 10.87
N PRO A 197 16.25 31.03 10.37
CA PRO A 197 17.41 31.84 10.75
C PRO A 197 17.11 33.34 10.60
N GLY A 198 17.45 34.13 11.60
CA GLY A 198 17.29 35.58 11.56
C GLY A 198 15.85 36.13 11.53
N ARG A 199 14.84 35.27 11.68
CA ARG A 199 13.41 35.68 11.65
C ARG A 199 12.68 35.29 12.94
N ARG A 200 11.64 36.07 13.29
CA ARG A 200 10.72 35.68 14.37
C ARG A 200 9.97 34.39 13.98
N ARG A 201 9.71 33.53 14.98
CA ARG A 201 8.86 32.36 14.78
C ARG A 201 7.49 32.76 14.26
N CYS A 202 6.95 31.95 13.40
CA CYS A 202 5.54 32.10 12.93
C CYS A 202 4.89 30.71 12.79
N LYS A 203 3.58 30.68 12.69
CA LYS A 203 2.90 29.45 12.27
C LYS A 203 3.05 29.27 10.77
N VAL A 204 3.05 28.02 10.32
CA VAL A 204 3.22 27.65 8.90
C VAL A 204 2.09 28.28 8.04
N GLU A 205 0.86 28.42 8.55
CA GLU A 205 -0.25 29.09 7.89
C GLU A 205 0.01 30.55 7.49
N ARG A 206 0.98 31.21 8.12
CA ARG A 206 1.37 32.59 7.79
C ARG A 206 2.32 32.68 6.60
N LEU A 207 2.73 31.55 6.05
CA LEU A 207 3.48 31.52 4.81
C LEU A 207 2.50 31.77 3.66
N ALA A 208 2.48 33.01 3.19
CA ALA A 208 1.61 33.38 2.07
C ALA A 208 2.17 32.81 0.77
N VAL A 209 1.36 31.98 0.10
CA VAL A 209 1.66 31.48 -1.24
C VAL A 209 0.45 31.80 -2.12
N ALA A 210 0.72 32.42 -3.27
CA ALA A 210 -0.30 32.74 -4.25
C ALA A 210 -0.93 31.45 -4.81
N ARG A 211 -2.16 31.52 -5.34
CA ARG A 211 -2.79 30.39 -6.01
C ARG A 211 -1.98 29.93 -7.21
N GLY A 212 -1.80 28.62 -7.36
CA GLY A 212 -0.99 28.02 -8.43
C GLY A 212 0.53 28.14 -8.21
N HIS A 213 0.97 28.65 -7.06
CA HIS A 213 2.39 28.84 -6.78
C HIS A 213 2.87 27.91 -5.66
N ALA A 214 4.17 27.67 -5.65
CA ALA A 214 4.87 26.98 -4.58
C ALA A 214 6.02 27.82 -4.03
N SER A 215 6.40 27.57 -2.79
CA SER A 215 7.60 28.13 -2.17
C SER A 215 8.34 27.05 -1.40
N PHE A 216 9.66 27.15 -1.37
CA PHE A 216 10.57 26.17 -0.79
C PHE A 216 11.43 26.83 0.27
N TRP A 217 11.45 26.21 1.45
CA TRP A 217 12.13 26.75 2.63
C TRP A 217 13.19 25.76 3.11
N HIS A 218 14.41 26.18 3.11
CA HIS A 218 15.56 25.35 3.43
C HIS A 218 16.02 25.57 4.87
N ARG A 219 16.47 24.49 5.52
CA ARG A 219 17.08 24.49 6.85
C ARG A 219 16.24 25.20 7.91
N VAL A 220 14.95 24.89 7.94
CA VAL A 220 14.02 25.39 8.95
C VAL A 220 13.93 24.43 10.13
N CYS A 221 13.52 24.94 11.31
CA CYS A 221 13.13 24.08 12.42
C CYS A 221 11.63 24.22 12.65
N ILE A 222 11.00 23.12 13.12
CA ILE A 222 9.56 23.05 13.34
C ILE A 222 9.24 22.65 14.77
N THR A 223 7.98 22.85 15.15
CA THR A 223 7.43 22.58 16.48
C THR A 223 8.08 23.42 17.59
N GLU A 224 7.51 23.40 18.79
CA GLU A 224 8.10 24.11 19.95
C GLU A 224 9.45 23.53 20.36
N LYS A 225 9.69 22.25 20.09
CA LYS A 225 10.96 21.54 20.34
C LYS A 225 12.06 21.93 19.36
N ARG A 226 11.78 22.77 18.34
CA ARG A 226 12.70 23.20 17.29
C ARG A 226 13.39 22.04 16.59
N TYR A 227 12.62 21.01 16.25
CA TYR A 227 13.13 19.88 15.49
C TYR A 227 13.62 20.32 14.10
N GLY A 228 14.82 19.91 13.73
CA GLY A 228 15.44 20.26 12.45
C GLY A 228 16.98 20.27 12.54
N PRO A 229 17.68 20.73 11.48
CA PRO A 229 17.14 21.40 10.30
C PRO A 229 16.40 20.44 9.35
N VAL A 230 15.26 20.89 8.84
CA VAL A 230 14.46 20.19 7.84
C VAL A 230 14.12 21.14 6.68
N TYR A 231 13.47 20.63 5.64
CA TYR A 231 13.07 21.38 4.48
C TYR A 231 11.54 21.40 4.38
N LEU A 232 10.97 22.51 3.94
CA LEU A 232 9.52 22.70 3.84
C LEU A 232 9.16 23.16 2.43
N ALA A 233 8.28 22.41 1.78
CA ALA A 233 7.59 22.81 0.56
C ALA A 233 6.17 23.26 0.88
N VAL A 234 5.78 24.42 0.37
CA VAL A 234 4.42 24.96 0.52
C VAL A 234 3.86 25.23 -0.85
N ALA A 235 2.70 24.68 -1.15
CA ALA A 235 2.01 24.94 -2.41
C ALA A 235 0.52 25.18 -2.18
N ARG A 236 -0.04 26.06 -2.98
CA ARG A 236 -1.48 26.34 -2.98
C ARG A 236 -2.05 25.96 -4.35
N ALA A 237 -3.05 25.08 -4.34
CA ALA A 237 -3.69 24.67 -5.57
C ALA A 237 -4.29 25.86 -6.33
N TRP A 238 -4.25 25.79 -7.67
CA TRP A 238 -4.87 26.78 -8.53
C TRP A 238 -6.37 26.84 -8.32
N GLN A 239 -7.01 25.65 -8.22
CA GLN A 239 -8.43 25.51 -7.90
C GLN A 239 -8.57 24.95 -6.47
N GLY A 240 -9.48 25.52 -5.67
CA GLY A 240 -9.71 25.13 -4.28
C GLY A 240 -8.99 26.01 -3.26
N GLN A 241 -9.16 25.65 -1.98
CA GLN A 241 -8.56 26.39 -0.85
C GLN A 241 -7.42 25.64 -0.20
N ASP A 242 -7.13 24.40 -0.64
CA ASP A 242 -6.13 23.56 -0.01
C ASP A 242 -4.71 24.11 -0.22
N VAL A 243 -4.01 24.24 0.89
CA VAL A 243 -2.57 24.51 0.92
C VAL A 243 -1.86 23.27 1.42
N TRP A 244 -0.85 22.84 0.68
CA TRP A 244 -0.03 21.71 1.06
C TRP A 244 1.24 22.19 1.75
N TYR A 245 1.49 21.66 2.93
CA TYR A 245 2.70 21.87 3.70
C TYR A 245 3.39 20.53 3.83
N VAL A 246 4.43 20.30 3.05
CA VAL A 246 5.16 19.02 3.01
C VAL A 246 6.56 19.22 3.55
N LEU A 247 6.86 18.55 4.65
CA LEU A 247 8.22 18.49 5.22
C LEU A 247 9.01 17.37 4.58
N SER A 248 10.31 17.59 4.50
CA SER A 248 11.29 16.65 3.97
C SER A 248 12.59 16.74 4.77
N ASP A 249 13.32 15.64 4.85
CA ASP A 249 14.71 15.61 5.33
C ASP A 249 15.73 15.98 4.24
N GLU A 250 15.30 16.01 2.97
CA GLU A 250 16.08 16.44 1.81
C GLU A 250 15.59 17.79 1.28
N PRO A 251 16.46 18.55 0.55
CA PRO A 251 16.04 19.78 -0.12
C PRO A 251 14.77 19.62 -0.92
N THR A 252 13.83 20.56 -0.74
CA THR A 252 12.52 20.53 -1.38
C THR A 252 12.52 21.28 -2.71
N GLU A 253 11.80 20.73 -3.67
CA GLU A 253 11.56 21.29 -5.01
C GLU A 253 10.16 20.86 -5.50
N SER A 254 9.79 21.20 -6.74
CA SER A 254 8.48 20.81 -7.31
C SER A 254 8.24 19.31 -7.24
N LYS A 255 9.26 18.48 -7.50
CA LYS A 255 9.21 17.02 -7.40
C LYS A 255 8.78 16.52 -6.03
N THR A 256 9.04 17.29 -4.95
CA THR A 256 8.59 16.93 -3.59
C THR A 256 7.08 16.72 -3.51
N PHE A 257 6.29 17.51 -4.27
CA PHE A 257 4.85 17.35 -4.30
C PHE A 257 4.40 16.17 -5.14
N GLU A 258 5.11 15.85 -6.22
CA GLU A 258 4.87 14.66 -7.05
C GLU A 258 5.14 13.40 -6.22
N GLU A 259 6.28 13.36 -5.51
CA GLU A 259 6.63 12.28 -4.60
C GLU A 259 5.60 12.12 -3.48
N TYR A 260 5.21 13.21 -2.83
CA TYR A 260 4.17 13.17 -1.80
C TYR A 260 2.82 12.71 -2.36
N GLY A 261 2.50 13.09 -3.59
CA GLY A 261 1.27 12.70 -4.29
C GLY A 261 1.11 11.18 -4.44
N LEU A 262 2.21 10.43 -4.51
CA LEU A 262 2.18 8.97 -4.55
C LEU A 262 1.54 8.34 -3.30
N ARG A 263 1.48 9.07 -2.19
CA ARG A 263 0.79 8.61 -0.98
C ARG A 263 -0.67 8.24 -1.22
N PHE A 264 -1.34 8.92 -2.16
CA PHE A 264 -2.75 8.63 -2.44
C PHE A 264 -3.00 7.21 -2.97
N ASP A 265 -1.99 6.54 -3.47
CA ASP A 265 -2.10 5.16 -3.94
C ASP A 265 -2.46 4.18 -2.81
N ILE A 266 -2.12 4.49 -1.53
CA ILE A 266 -2.53 3.65 -0.39
C ILE A 266 -4.03 3.81 -0.07
N GLU A 267 -4.60 5.00 -0.28
CA GLU A 267 -6.04 5.22 -0.13
C GLU A 267 -6.83 4.40 -1.15
N GLU A 268 -6.35 4.34 -2.40
CA GLU A 268 -6.92 3.50 -3.44
C GLU A 268 -6.82 1.99 -3.10
N ASN A 269 -5.73 1.57 -2.46
CA ASN A 269 -5.61 0.18 -2.00
C ASN A 269 -6.60 -0.13 -0.86
N PHE A 270 -6.84 0.81 0.06
CA PHE A 270 -7.91 0.62 1.06
C PHE A 270 -9.31 0.59 0.43
N LEU A 271 -9.55 1.36 -0.63
CA LEU A 271 -10.80 1.27 -1.39
C LEU A 271 -10.94 -0.08 -2.09
N ASP A 272 -9.87 -0.62 -2.67
CA ASP A 272 -9.84 -1.96 -3.26
C ASP A 272 -10.14 -3.04 -2.20
N ASP A 273 -9.60 -2.90 -0.98
CA ASP A 273 -9.90 -3.84 0.11
C ASP A 273 -11.35 -3.75 0.61
N LYS A 274 -11.94 -2.54 0.63
CA LYS A 274 -13.26 -2.27 1.20
C LYS A 274 -14.36 -2.30 0.13
N SER A 275 -14.61 -1.21 -0.54
CA SER A 275 -15.84 -0.96 -1.30
C SER A 275 -15.73 -1.27 -2.79
N ASN A 276 -14.54 -1.08 -3.39
CA ASN A 276 -14.35 -1.21 -4.84
C ASN A 276 -13.78 -2.57 -5.27
N GLY A 277 -13.46 -3.44 -4.32
CA GLY A 277 -12.85 -4.74 -4.57
C GLY A 277 -13.38 -5.81 -3.62
N PHE A 278 -12.59 -6.16 -2.61
CA PHE A 278 -12.80 -7.37 -1.81
C PHE A 278 -13.82 -7.26 -0.67
N GLN A 279 -14.30 -6.08 -0.34
CA GLN A 279 -15.32 -5.81 0.70
C GLN A 279 -14.95 -6.40 2.09
N LEU A 280 -13.83 -5.99 2.63
CA LEU A 280 -13.26 -6.50 3.89
C LEU A 280 -14.26 -6.52 5.05
N GLU A 281 -15.13 -5.54 5.12
CA GLU A 281 -16.14 -5.43 6.18
C GLU A 281 -17.24 -6.51 6.08
N SER A 282 -17.42 -7.14 4.94
CA SER A 282 -18.35 -8.27 4.77
C SER A 282 -17.86 -9.57 5.40
N SER A 283 -16.59 -9.63 5.85
CA SER A 283 -16.01 -10.78 6.54
C SER A 283 -16.70 -11.14 7.85
N LEU A 284 -17.30 -10.16 8.53
CA LEU A 284 -17.90 -10.27 9.85
C LEU A 284 -16.93 -10.78 10.94
N ILE A 285 -15.62 -10.71 10.69
CA ILE A 285 -14.59 -11.10 11.68
C ILE A 285 -14.46 -9.99 12.72
N ARG A 286 -14.58 -10.33 14.00
CA ARG A 286 -14.56 -9.40 15.14
C ARG A 286 -13.45 -9.73 16.13
N SER A 287 -12.21 -9.82 15.62
CA SER A 287 -11.00 -10.02 16.42
C SER A 287 -9.83 -9.35 15.70
N ALA A 288 -9.10 -8.48 16.38
CA ALA A 288 -7.95 -7.78 15.80
C ALA A 288 -6.90 -8.75 15.25
N GLN A 289 -6.63 -9.83 15.99
CA GLN A 289 -5.66 -10.85 15.56
C GLN A 289 -6.14 -11.64 14.33
N ALA A 290 -7.42 -12.03 14.31
CA ALA A 290 -7.99 -12.74 13.16
C ALA A 290 -8.08 -11.82 11.93
N LEU A 291 -8.37 -10.52 12.12
CA LEU A 291 -8.33 -9.50 11.06
C LEU A 291 -6.91 -9.30 10.52
N THR A 292 -5.89 -9.26 11.40
CA THR A 292 -4.48 -9.18 10.96
C THR A 292 -4.12 -10.37 10.07
N ARG A 293 -4.58 -11.59 10.37
CA ARG A 293 -4.37 -12.78 9.53
C ARG A 293 -5.26 -12.78 8.29
N LEU A 294 -6.44 -12.20 8.35
CA LEU A 294 -7.27 -12.01 7.15
C LEU A 294 -6.60 -11.03 6.18
N CYS A 295 -5.98 -9.97 6.69
CA CYS A 295 -5.16 -9.06 5.88
C CYS A 295 -3.95 -9.77 5.24
N LEU A 296 -3.44 -10.87 5.81
CA LEU A 296 -2.42 -11.70 5.15
C LEU A 296 -2.97 -12.35 3.88
N VAL A 297 -4.20 -12.89 3.92
CA VAL A 297 -4.85 -13.45 2.73
C VAL A 297 -5.00 -12.38 1.64
N LEU A 298 -5.43 -11.17 2.04
CA LEU A 298 -5.53 -10.01 1.14
C LEU A 298 -4.18 -9.61 0.56
N ALA A 299 -3.18 -9.41 1.41
CA ALA A 299 -1.86 -8.94 0.99
C ALA A 299 -1.20 -9.90 -0.01
N MET A 300 -1.24 -11.21 0.28
CA MET A 300 -0.71 -12.22 -0.63
C MET A 300 -1.50 -12.28 -1.95
N THR A 301 -2.83 -12.15 -1.89
CA THR A 301 -3.66 -12.11 -3.09
C THR A 301 -3.37 -10.86 -3.91
N THR A 302 -3.29 -9.69 -3.28
CA THR A 302 -2.97 -8.42 -3.95
C THR A 302 -1.59 -8.48 -4.62
N LEU A 303 -0.57 -8.93 -3.89
CA LEU A 303 0.79 -9.08 -4.41
C LEU A 303 0.81 -10.03 -5.63
N TYR A 304 0.17 -11.19 -5.54
CA TYR A 304 0.06 -12.16 -6.64
C TYR A 304 -0.63 -11.54 -7.86
N LEU A 305 -1.77 -10.88 -7.67
CA LEU A 305 -2.54 -10.28 -8.78
C LEU A 305 -1.79 -9.10 -9.41
N VAL A 306 -1.09 -8.27 -8.62
CA VAL A 306 -0.26 -7.18 -9.14
C VAL A 306 0.92 -7.71 -9.95
N ALA A 307 1.61 -8.75 -9.48
CA ALA A 307 2.68 -9.41 -10.20
C ALA A 307 2.17 -10.06 -11.51
N GLN A 308 1.04 -10.74 -11.45
CA GLN A 308 0.38 -11.30 -12.64
C GLN A 308 0.03 -10.21 -13.66
N GLY A 309 -0.53 -9.09 -13.21
CA GLY A 309 -0.85 -7.94 -14.08
C GLY A 309 0.40 -7.32 -14.68
N THR A 310 1.49 -7.25 -13.92
CA THR A 310 2.79 -6.77 -14.39
C THR A 310 3.30 -7.62 -15.55
N GLU A 311 3.23 -8.94 -15.42
CA GLU A 311 3.68 -9.86 -16.48
C GLU A 311 2.78 -9.78 -17.72
N VAL A 312 1.46 -9.65 -17.54
CA VAL A 312 0.50 -9.47 -18.65
C VAL A 312 0.81 -8.22 -19.47
N VAL A 313 1.10 -7.09 -18.80
CA VAL A 313 1.45 -5.83 -19.47
C VAL A 313 2.82 -5.96 -20.15
N LYS A 314 3.82 -6.54 -19.47
CA LYS A 314 5.15 -6.79 -20.02
C LYS A 314 5.11 -7.63 -21.31
N GLN A 315 4.20 -8.61 -21.38
CA GLN A 315 3.97 -9.46 -22.56
C GLN A 315 3.10 -8.80 -23.64
N GLY A 316 2.68 -7.55 -23.48
CA GLY A 316 1.81 -6.86 -24.44
C GLY A 316 0.38 -7.41 -24.51
N LYS A 317 -0.05 -8.19 -23.50
CA LYS A 317 -1.36 -8.87 -23.48
C LYS A 317 -2.46 -8.07 -22.77
N ARG A 318 -2.19 -6.83 -22.36
CA ARG A 318 -3.14 -6.01 -21.59
C ARG A 318 -4.51 -5.92 -22.27
N ARG A 319 -4.56 -5.72 -23.59
CA ARG A 319 -5.82 -5.58 -24.36
C ARG A 319 -6.70 -6.85 -24.35
N TRP A 320 -6.16 -7.99 -23.98
CA TRP A 320 -6.93 -9.24 -23.86
C TRP A 320 -7.86 -9.21 -22.66
N VAL A 321 -7.57 -8.42 -21.63
CA VAL A 321 -8.27 -8.39 -20.35
C VAL A 321 -8.68 -6.99 -19.89
N ASP A 322 -8.23 -5.95 -20.57
CA ASP A 322 -8.59 -4.55 -20.32
C ASP A 322 -9.29 -3.92 -21.51
N PRO A 323 -10.64 -3.92 -21.55
CA PRO A 323 -11.40 -3.31 -22.64
C PRO A 323 -11.26 -1.79 -22.66
N HIS A 324 -10.78 -1.19 -21.58
CA HIS A 324 -10.57 0.24 -21.43
C HIS A 324 -9.08 0.62 -21.37
N TRP A 325 -8.25 -0.08 -22.13
CA TRP A 325 -6.81 0.08 -22.15
C TRP A 325 -6.34 1.53 -22.26
N PHE A 326 -7.10 2.41 -22.91
CA PHE A 326 -6.80 3.83 -23.07
C PHE A 326 -7.05 4.67 -21.81
N ARG A 327 -7.88 4.19 -20.87
CA ARG A 327 -8.12 4.78 -19.54
C ARG A 327 -7.35 4.07 -18.44
N GLY A 328 -6.98 2.83 -18.71
CA GLY A 328 -6.27 1.93 -17.84
C GLY A 328 -7.08 1.36 -16.69
N GLN A 329 -6.80 0.10 -16.38
CA GLN A 329 -7.16 -0.53 -15.12
C GLN A 329 -5.91 -0.64 -14.25
N SER A 330 -6.07 -0.79 -12.93
CA SER A 330 -4.94 -1.09 -12.05
C SER A 330 -4.31 -2.44 -12.41
N TYR A 331 -3.01 -2.57 -12.15
CA TYR A 331 -2.29 -3.83 -12.36
C TYR A 331 -2.93 -4.99 -11.60
N MET A 332 -3.46 -4.77 -10.40
CA MET A 332 -4.24 -5.76 -9.66
C MET A 332 -5.46 -6.24 -10.47
N LYS A 333 -6.22 -5.33 -11.06
CA LYS A 333 -7.41 -5.66 -11.84
C LYS A 333 -7.08 -6.35 -13.16
N ILE A 334 -6.00 -5.94 -13.83
CA ILE A 334 -5.46 -6.61 -15.03
C ILE A 334 -5.09 -8.05 -14.68
N GLY A 335 -4.33 -8.26 -13.60
CA GLY A 335 -3.96 -9.60 -13.14
C GLY A 335 -5.17 -10.45 -12.75
N TRP A 336 -6.13 -9.85 -12.07
CA TRP A 336 -7.37 -10.55 -11.71
C TRP A 336 -8.15 -11.02 -12.93
N ASN A 337 -8.34 -10.13 -13.91
CA ASN A 337 -9.03 -10.50 -15.16
C ASN A 337 -8.22 -11.53 -15.95
N TRP A 338 -6.88 -11.46 -15.93
CA TRP A 338 -6.04 -12.47 -16.54
C TRP A 338 -6.22 -13.85 -15.90
N VAL A 339 -6.23 -13.94 -14.56
CA VAL A 339 -6.45 -15.20 -13.87
C VAL A 339 -7.78 -15.82 -14.31
N LYS A 340 -8.86 -15.03 -14.37
CA LYS A 340 -10.18 -15.51 -14.85
C LYS A 340 -10.11 -16.02 -16.29
N LEU A 341 -9.46 -15.26 -17.18
CA LEU A 341 -9.29 -15.65 -18.57
C LEU A 341 -8.44 -16.92 -18.70
N ALA A 342 -7.34 -17.00 -17.97
CA ALA A 342 -6.42 -18.13 -17.98
C ALA A 342 -7.10 -19.42 -17.52
N LEU A 343 -7.90 -19.35 -16.46
CA LEU A 343 -8.65 -20.50 -15.97
C LEU A 343 -9.73 -20.98 -16.96
N SER A 344 -10.35 -20.06 -17.69
CA SER A 344 -11.38 -20.42 -18.69
C SER A 344 -10.79 -20.98 -19.98
N LYS A 345 -9.57 -20.55 -20.35
CA LYS A 345 -8.94 -20.92 -21.63
C LYS A 345 -7.73 -21.85 -21.49
N GLY A 346 -7.37 -22.27 -20.28
CA GLY A 346 -6.20 -23.12 -20.04
C GLY A 346 -4.87 -22.38 -20.34
N LEU A 347 -4.79 -21.06 -20.08
CA LEU A 347 -3.58 -20.30 -20.25
C LEU A 347 -2.71 -20.35 -18.99
N ASP A 348 -1.43 -20.02 -19.14
CA ASP A 348 -0.47 -20.03 -18.04
C ASP A 348 -0.72 -18.92 -17.03
N LEU A 349 -0.45 -19.24 -15.77
CA LEU A 349 -0.37 -18.34 -14.64
C LEU A 349 1.09 -18.18 -14.22
N ILE A 350 1.44 -17.03 -13.63
CA ILE A 350 2.80 -16.85 -13.09
C ILE A 350 3.06 -17.79 -11.92
N THR A 351 4.27 -18.31 -11.87
CA THR A 351 4.77 -19.16 -10.78
C THR A 351 5.83 -18.48 -9.93
N ASN A 352 6.26 -17.29 -10.32
CA ASN A 352 7.19 -16.46 -9.56
C ASN A 352 6.60 -15.07 -9.38
N VAL A 353 6.60 -14.57 -8.14
CA VAL A 353 6.05 -13.26 -7.79
C VAL A 353 7.18 -12.25 -7.73
N HIS A 354 7.07 -11.22 -8.58
CA HIS A 354 8.06 -10.17 -8.58
C HIS A 354 7.42 -8.80 -8.91
N LEU A 355 7.95 -7.73 -8.33
CA LEU A 355 7.60 -6.35 -8.61
C LEU A 355 8.75 -5.72 -9.39
N SER A 356 8.57 -5.53 -10.68
CA SER A 356 9.60 -4.99 -11.57
C SER A 356 10.01 -3.58 -11.16
N ASN A 357 11.30 -3.32 -11.11
CA ASN A 357 11.87 -2.00 -10.90
C ASN A 357 11.92 -1.16 -12.19
N ALA A 358 11.60 -1.73 -13.34
CA ALA A 358 11.54 -1.01 -14.61
C ALA A 358 10.40 0.01 -14.63
N CYS A 359 10.58 1.11 -15.36
CA CYS A 359 9.53 2.08 -15.60
C CYS A 359 8.25 1.39 -16.10
N ASP A 360 7.08 1.94 -15.71
CA ASP A 360 5.81 1.44 -16.21
C ASP A 360 5.73 1.66 -17.74
N PRO A 361 5.66 0.58 -18.54
CA PRO A 361 5.61 0.73 -20.00
C PRO A 361 4.27 1.28 -20.49
N GLU A 362 3.21 1.09 -19.74
CA GLU A 362 1.85 1.55 -20.05
C GLU A 362 1.17 2.11 -18.79
N PRO A 363 1.53 3.34 -18.33
CA PRO A 363 0.94 3.93 -17.15
C PRO A 363 -0.59 3.92 -17.24
N ALA A 364 -1.23 3.27 -16.28
CA ALA A 364 -2.67 3.22 -16.19
C ALA A 364 -3.18 4.58 -15.70
N MET A 365 -3.73 5.38 -16.59
CA MET A 365 -4.53 6.53 -16.18
C MET A 365 -5.87 6.04 -15.63
N ALA A 366 -5.90 5.71 -14.36
CA ALA A 366 -7.11 5.28 -13.67
C ALA A 366 -8.14 6.41 -13.72
N SER A 367 -9.28 6.15 -14.26
CA SER A 367 -10.52 6.92 -14.33
C SER A 367 -10.42 8.45 -14.59
N LYS A 368 -11.46 9.03 -15.24
CA LYS A 368 -11.64 10.50 -15.37
C LYS A 368 -11.51 11.22 -14.03
N ARG A 369 -11.91 10.58 -12.92
CA ARG A 369 -11.86 11.15 -11.59
C ARG A 369 -10.43 11.27 -11.07
N GLN A 370 -9.60 10.27 -11.28
CA GLN A 370 -8.18 10.31 -10.92
C GLN A 370 -7.41 11.28 -11.83
N TYR A 371 -7.71 11.29 -13.14
CA TYR A 371 -7.14 12.29 -14.06
C TYR A 371 -7.54 13.72 -13.65
N GLN A 372 -8.80 13.95 -13.22
CA GLN A 372 -9.23 15.24 -12.70
C GLN A 372 -8.56 15.57 -11.35
N HIS A 373 -8.42 14.57 -10.47
CA HIS A 373 -7.71 14.71 -9.21
C HIS A 373 -6.22 15.01 -9.44
N ASP A 374 -5.56 14.28 -10.34
CA ASP A 374 -4.16 14.51 -10.71
C ASP A 374 -3.96 15.88 -11.39
N ARG A 375 -4.91 16.33 -12.21
CA ARG A 375 -4.89 17.70 -12.75
C ARG A 375 -5.13 18.76 -11.68
N GLN A 376 -5.93 18.48 -10.67
CA GLN A 376 -6.17 19.38 -9.52
C GLN A 376 -4.97 19.39 -8.56
N THR A 377 -4.23 18.30 -8.47
CA THR A 377 -3.04 18.14 -7.62
C THR A 377 -1.74 18.46 -8.34
N ARG A 378 -1.72 18.45 -9.69
CA ARG A 378 -0.60 19.01 -10.45
C ARG A 378 -0.64 20.52 -10.33
N PHE A 379 0.12 21.02 -9.38
CA PHE A 379 0.39 22.43 -9.29
C PHE A 379 1.14 22.86 -10.56
N ALA A 380 0.58 23.79 -11.32
CA ALA A 380 1.35 24.49 -12.35
C ALA A 380 2.34 25.39 -11.61
N PHE A 381 3.59 24.96 -11.51
CA PHE A 381 4.64 25.73 -10.87
C PHE A 381 5.26 26.68 -11.91
N GLU A 382 5.02 27.96 -11.76
CA GLU A 382 5.93 28.95 -12.29
C GLU A 382 7.02 29.19 -11.23
N PHE A 383 8.25 28.84 -11.58
CA PHE A 383 9.40 29.15 -10.76
C PHE A 383 9.66 30.66 -10.82
N HIS A 384 9.37 31.35 -9.76
CA HIS A 384 10.05 32.60 -9.48
C HIS A 384 11.17 32.29 -8.50
N ASP A 385 12.41 32.33 -8.97
CA ASP A 385 13.57 32.42 -8.10
C ASP A 385 13.37 33.65 -7.21
N ALA A 386 12.98 33.42 -5.97
CA ALA A 386 13.05 34.43 -4.96
C ALA A 386 14.49 34.43 -4.47
N ALA A 387 15.27 35.42 -4.92
CA ALA A 387 16.58 35.76 -4.44
C ALA A 387 16.66 35.95 -2.91
#